data_ec7f1714a79b8f4f3b407f816b6aa1d8
#
_entry.id   ec7f1714a79b8f4f3b407f816b6aa1d8
#
_cell.length_a   1.000
_cell.length_b   1.000
_cell.length_c   1.000
_cell.angle_alpha   90.00
_cell.angle_beta   90.00
_cell.angle_gamma   90.00
#
_symmetry.space_group_name_H-M   'P 1'
#
loop_
_entity.id
_entity.type
_entity.pdbx_description
1 polymer ?
#
loop_
_entity_poly.entity_id
_entity_poly.type
_entity_poly.pdbx_seq_one_letter_code
_entity_poly.pdbx_strand_id
1 'polypeptide(L)'
;MSPRPGNPHRFWRVSVWRVTVYFTPAFFDFFRELRRQNTRPWFEKNKSRYEREVRDRLVDFVLAAGPRLKAISPHFVADPRPVGGSVFRIYRDIRFSKDKTPYKTAGAVHFPHEHRTGSAPGFYLHLEPGAVYSGVGIWHPETAAITRVRDAIVADPERWKTLTTARAFKARLTVEGRSLKTVPRGYPREHPHVEDLKRTDFTAGHTFSENEACAPDFLDRFIGTCRAAAPFTKFLTDALGLPF
;
A
#
# COMPACT_ATOMS: atom_id res chain seq x y z
N MET A 1 -18.84 -17.47 65.78
CA MET A 1 -17.91 -17.16 64.66
C MET A 1 -18.53 -17.73 63.38
N SER A 2 -19.24 -16.88 62.64
CA SER A 2 -19.91 -17.30 61.41
C SER A 2 -19.01 -17.00 60.19
N PRO A 3 -18.90 -17.89 59.18
CA PRO A 3 -18.08 -17.63 58.00
C PRO A 3 -18.77 -16.66 57.06
N ARG A 4 -18.01 -15.73 56.51
CA ARG A 4 -18.46 -14.78 55.50
C ARG A 4 -18.69 -15.48 54.14
N PRO A 5 -19.77 -15.14 53.40
CA PRO A 5 -19.99 -15.70 52.07
C PRO A 5 -19.00 -15.11 51.05
N GLY A 6 -18.42 -15.99 50.25
CA GLY A 6 -17.54 -15.66 49.13
C GLY A 6 -18.26 -14.91 47.99
N ASN A 7 -17.60 -13.99 47.39
CA ASN A 7 -18.06 -13.14 46.29
C ASN A 7 -18.03 -13.93 44.94
N PRO A 8 -19.17 -14.20 44.27
CA PRO A 8 -19.20 -14.98 43.04
C PRO A 8 -19.36 -14.08 41.78
N HIS A 9 -18.57 -13.04 41.61
CA HIS A 9 -18.61 -12.27 40.35
C HIS A 9 -17.23 -12.07 39.77
N ARG A 10 -16.57 -13.16 39.37
CA ARG A 10 -15.56 -13.10 38.30
C ARG A 10 -16.33 -13.06 36.98
N PHE A 11 -16.71 -11.87 36.53
CA PHE A 11 -17.11 -11.67 35.16
C PHE A 11 -15.91 -11.93 34.23
N TRP A 12 -15.93 -13.08 33.59
CA TRP A 12 -15.07 -13.32 32.41
C TRP A 12 -15.50 -12.33 31.36
N ARG A 13 -14.72 -11.27 31.14
CA ARG A 13 -14.83 -10.46 29.93
C ARG A 13 -14.43 -11.38 28.78
N VAL A 14 -15.41 -12.02 28.17
CA VAL A 14 -15.24 -12.60 26.85
C VAL A 14 -15.02 -11.40 25.93
N SER A 15 -13.77 -11.14 25.58
CA SER A 15 -13.42 -10.21 24.50
C SER A 15 -13.99 -10.81 23.23
N VAL A 16 -15.19 -10.42 22.87
CA VAL A 16 -15.75 -10.67 21.54
C VAL A 16 -14.86 -9.88 20.59
N TRP A 17 -13.88 -10.55 19.99
CA TRP A 17 -13.09 -9.99 18.90
C TRP A 17 -14.08 -9.67 17.79
N ARG A 18 -14.50 -8.42 17.67
CA ARG A 18 -15.28 -7.97 16.53
C ARG A 18 -14.41 -8.16 15.31
N VAL A 19 -14.71 -9.20 14.56
CA VAL A 19 -14.15 -9.41 13.23
C VAL A 19 -14.59 -8.23 12.37
N THR A 20 -13.65 -7.37 12.01
CA THR A 20 -13.94 -6.16 11.24
C THR A 20 -13.71 -6.43 9.77
N VAL A 21 -14.77 -6.41 8.98
CA VAL A 21 -14.71 -6.42 7.52
C VAL A 21 -14.60 -4.95 7.06
N TYR A 22 -13.47 -4.58 6.45
CA TYR A 22 -13.25 -3.21 5.99
C TYR A 22 -13.92 -2.95 4.65
N PHE A 23 -13.79 -3.88 3.71
CA PHE A 23 -14.37 -3.75 2.38
C PHE A 23 -15.43 -4.82 2.18
N THR A 24 -16.53 -4.44 1.54
CA THR A 24 -17.66 -5.33 1.26
C THR A 24 -17.91 -5.34 -0.25
N PRO A 25 -18.71 -6.27 -0.79
CA PRO A 25 -19.13 -6.21 -2.19
C PRO A 25 -19.70 -4.86 -2.60
N ALA A 26 -20.44 -4.16 -1.72
CA ALA A 26 -21.00 -2.83 -1.98
C ALA A 26 -19.93 -1.77 -2.28
N PHE A 27 -18.72 -1.89 -1.70
CA PHE A 27 -17.57 -1.04 -2.03
C PHE A 27 -17.19 -1.15 -3.52
N PHE A 28 -17.09 -2.36 -4.04
CA PHE A 28 -16.74 -2.63 -5.44
C PHE A 28 -17.90 -2.33 -6.38
N ASP A 29 -19.14 -2.61 -5.96
CA ASP A 29 -20.34 -2.32 -6.76
C ASP A 29 -20.51 -0.82 -7.01
N PHE A 30 -20.19 0.03 -6.02
CA PHE A 30 -20.15 1.47 -6.21
C PHE A 30 -19.25 1.85 -7.39
N PHE A 31 -18.06 1.29 -7.47
CA PHE A 31 -17.11 1.60 -8.56
C PHE A 31 -17.52 0.99 -9.90
N ARG A 32 -18.19 -0.19 -9.91
CA ARG A 32 -18.77 -0.76 -11.14
C ARG A 32 -19.85 0.15 -11.73
N GLU A 33 -20.71 0.67 -10.90
CA GLU A 33 -21.76 1.61 -11.31
C GLU A 33 -21.17 2.94 -11.74
N LEU A 34 -20.24 3.51 -10.95
CA LEU A 34 -19.56 4.75 -11.30
C LEU A 34 -18.82 4.63 -12.65
N ARG A 35 -18.21 3.50 -12.96
CA ARG A 35 -17.55 3.26 -14.25
C ARG A 35 -18.52 3.35 -15.43
N ARG A 36 -19.79 2.91 -15.25
CA ARG A 36 -20.83 2.96 -16.28
C ARG A 36 -21.41 4.37 -16.45
N GLN A 37 -21.42 5.18 -15.40
CA GLN A 37 -22.05 6.50 -15.35
C GLN A 37 -21.15 7.54 -14.69
N ASN A 38 -19.92 7.69 -15.19
CA ASN A 38 -18.91 8.58 -14.60
C ASN A 38 -19.18 10.05 -14.93
N THR A 39 -20.23 10.60 -14.32
CA THR A 39 -20.68 11.99 -14.49
C THR A 39 -20.90 12.68 -13.15
N ARG A 40 -20.81 14.00 -13.14
CA ARG A 40 -21.07 14.81 -11.93
C ARG A 40 -22.50 14.62 -11.39
N PRO A 41 -23.57 14.67 -12.21
CA PRO A 41 -24.93 14.46 -11.70
C PRO A 41 -25.13 13.10 -11.04
N TRP A 42 -24.57 12.02 -11.61
CA TRP A 42 -24.66 10.70 -11.01
C TRP A 42 -23.94 10.65 -9.66
N PHE A 43 -22.73 11.20 -9.59
CA PHE A 43 -21.94 11.21 -8.36
C PHE A 43 -22.61 12.01 -7.24
N GLU A 44 -23.16 13.20 -7.53
CA GLU A 44 -23.88 14.02 -6.55
C GLU A 44 -25.08 13.26 -5.95
N LYS A 45 -25.83 12.54 -6.81
CA LYS A 45 -26.95 11.69 -6.35
C LYS A 45 -26.48 10.53 -5.46
N ASN A 46 -25.27 10.02 -5.68
CA ASN A 46 -24.72 8.87 -4.96
C ASN A 46 -23.64 9.26 -3.92
N LYS A 47 -23.47 10.53 -3.61
CA LYS A 47 -22.40 11.03 -2.74
C LYS A 47 -22.47 10.43 -1.33
N SER A 48 -23.62 10.36 -0.69
CA SER A 48 -23.79 9.75 0.64
C SER A 48 -23.44 8.25 0.64
N ARG A 49 -23.73 7.57 -0.49
CA ARG A 49 -23.34 6.17 -0.66
C ARG A 49 -21.80 6.04 -0.79
N TYR A 50 -21.16 6.90 -1.59
CA TYR A 50 -19.70 6.97 -1.67
C TYR A 50 -19.06 7.20 -0.30
N GLU A 51 -19.58 8.14 0.46
CA GLU A 51 -19.05 8.44 1.79
C GLU A 51 -19.11 7.21 2.70
N ARG A 52 -20.25 6.56 2.81
CA ARG A 52 -20.49 5.41 3.70
C ARG A 52 -19.78 4.13 3.23
N GLU A 53 -19.87 3.81 1.94
CA GLU A 53 -19.43 2.52 1.40
C GLU A 53 -17.98 2.51 0.91
N VAL A 54 -17.42 3.69 0.62
CA VAL A 54 -16.05 3.80 0.08
C VAL A 54 -15.15 4.60 0.99
N ARG A 55 -15.40 5.90 1.15
CA ARG A 55 -14.48 6.80 1.87
C ARG A 55 -14.29 6.37 3.32
N ASP A 56 -15.37 6.17 4.05
CA ASP A 56 -15.31 5.83 5.47
C ASP A 56 -14.65 4.47 5.69
N ARG A 57 -14.86 3.51 4.77
CA ARG A 57 -14.19 2.20 4.82
C ARG A 57 -12.67 2.32 4.61
N LEU A 58 -12.24 3.19 3.68
CA LEU A 58 -10.81 3.47 3.48
C LEU A 58 -10.18 4.14 4.70
N VAL A 59 -10.89 5.09 5.32
CA VAL A 59 -10.44 5.74 6.56
C VAL A 59 -10.33 4.76 7.72
N ASP A 60 -11.33 3.90 7.93
CA ASP A 60 -11.30 2.84 8.95
C ASP A 60 -10.11 1.90 8.74
N PHE A 61 -9.82 1.53 7.48
CA PHE A 61 -8.67 0.70 7.15
C PHE A 61 -7.34 1.42 7.46
N VAL A 62 -7.21 2.70 7.14
CA VAL A 62 -6.01 3.51 7.46
C VAL A 62 -5.78 3.57 8.96
N LEU A 63 -6.84 3.81 9.75
CA LEU A 63 -6.76 3.85 11.21
C LEU A 63 -6.26 2.52 11.80
N ALA A 64 -6.78 1.41 11.28
CA ALA A 64 -6.40 0.08 11.76
C ALA A 64 -5.00 -0.37 11.28
N ALA A 65 -4.60 0.03 10.06
CA ALA A 65 -3.27 -0.28 9.51
C ALA A 65 -2.14 0.49 10.21
N GLY A 66 -2.41 1.73 10.65
CA GLY A 66 -1.39 2.63 11.20
C GLY A 66 -0.52 2.04 12.30
N PRO A 67 -1.08 1.56 13.43
CA PRO A 67 -0.30 0.95 14.51
C PRO A 67 0.51 -0.27 14.05
N ARG A 68 -0.02 -1.03 13.11
CA ARG A 68 0.61 -2.25 12.59
C ARG A 68 1.76 -1.94 11.63
N LEU A 69 1.66 -0.86 10.84
CA LEU A 69 2.75 -0.36 10.01
C LEU A 69 3.86 0.25 10.85
N LYS A 70 3.52 0.99 11.91
CA LYS A 70 4.50 1.51 12.89
C LYS A 70 5.30 0.39 13.55
N ALA A 71 4.74 -0.79 13.74
CA ALA A 71 5.46 -1.96 14.24
C ALA A 71 6.44 -2.58 13.21
N ILE A 72 6.33 -2.21 11.92
CA ILE A 72 7.30 -2.56 10.87
C ILE A 72 8.40 -1.50 10.81
N SER A 73 7.98 -0.23 10.76
CA SER A 73 8.85 0.94 10.78
C SER A 73 8.06 2.16 11.29
N PRO A 74 8.57 2.94 12.24
CA PRO A 74 7.89 4.11 12.78
C PRO A 74 7.75 5.26 11.77
N HIS A 75 8.52 5.22 10.69
CA HIS A 75 8.66 6.30 9.71
C HIS A 75 7.59 6.33 8.62
N PHE A 76 6.67 5.34 8.58
CA PHE A 76 5.54 5.34 7.62
C PHE A 76 4.28 5.92 8.24
N VAL A 77 3.66 6.85 7.51
CA VAL A 77 2.55 7.67 8.00
C VAL A 77 1.21 7.09 7.56
N ALA A 78 0.35 6.79 8.54
CA ALA A 78 -1.07 6.49 8.32
C ALA A 78 -1.89 7.70 8.78
N ASP A 79 -2.30 8.54 7.84
CA ASP A 79 -3.02 9.78 8.10
C ASP A 79 -4.48 9.63 7.67
N PRO A 80 -5.43 9.55 8.61
CA PRO A 80 -6.84 9.31 8.29
C PRO A 80 -7.58 10.55 7.77
N ARG A 81 -6.93 11.71 7.68
CA ARG A 81 -7.58 12.93 7.19
C ARG A 81 -8.17 12.70 5.81
N PRO A 82 -9.41 13.18 5.55
CA PRO A 82 -10.09 12.93 4.27
C PRO A 82 -9.49 13.73 3.10
N VAL A 83 -8.71 14.78 3.40
CA VAL A 83 -8.00 15.59 2.40
C VAL A 83 -6.54 15.71 2.77
N GLY A 84 -5.64 15.33 1.86
CA GLY A 84 -4.19 15.37 2.08
C GLY A 84 -3.67 14.30 3.01
N GLY A 85 -4.52 13.35 3.47
CA GLY A 85 -4.16 12.18 4.24
C GLY A 85 -3.73 10.99 3.36
N SER A 86 -3.80 9.78 3.93
CA SER A 86 -3.43 8.54 3.26
C SER A 86 -4.44 8.10 2.20
N VAL A 87 -5.71 8.53 2.29
CA VAL A 87 -6.76 8.18 1.34
C VAL A 87 -6.67 9.08 0.11
N PHE A 88 -6.60 8.48 -1.08
CA PHE A 88 -6.64 9.26 -2.31
C PHE A 88 -8.05 9.81 -2.56
N ARG A 89 -8.13 11.10 -2.96
CA ARG A 89 -9.38 11.70 -3.40
C ARG A 89 -9.92 10.99 -4.64
N ILE A 90 -11.24 10.88 -4.73
CA ILE A 90 -11.91 10.24 -5.87
C ILE A 90 -11.81 11.07 -7.16
N TYR A 91 -11.62 12.38 -7.07
CA TYR A 91 -11.52 13.27 -8.23
C TYR A 91 -10.27 13.00 -9.06
N ARG A 92 -10.43 12.95 -10.38
CA ARG A 92 -9.32 12.86 -11.33
C ARG A 92 -8.79 14.26 -11.66
N ASP A 93 -7.49 14.34 -11.92
CA ASP A 93 -6.91 15.50 -12.59
C ASP A 93 -7.05 15.29 -14.12
N ILE A 94 -8.02 15.99 -14.71
CA ILE A 94 -8.36 15.84 -16.12
C ILE A 94 -7.77 16.93 -17.00
N ARG A 95 -6.96 17.85 -16.45
CA ARG A 95 -6.44 19.02 -17.19
C ARG A 95 -5.71 18.60 -18.46
N PHE A 96 -4.84 17.61 -18.37
CA PHE A 96 -4.01 17.11 -19.47
C PHE A 96 -4.45 15.72 -19.99
N SER A 97 -5.53 15.15 -19.47
CA SER A 97 -6.03 13.83 -19.87
C SER A 97 -6.90 13.93 -21.12
N LYS A 98 -6.77 12.97 -22.04
CA LYS A 98 -7.73 12.77 -23.15
C LYS A 98 -9.09 12.30 -22.62
N ASP A 99 -9.10 11.42 -21.65
CA ASP A 99 -10.29 10.98 -20.94
C ASP A 99 -10.71 12.05 -19.92
N LYS A 100 -11.89 12.64 -20.13
CA LYS A 100 -12.47 13.72 -19.32
C LYS A 100 -13.43 13.21 -18.23
N THR A 101 -13.51 11.91 -17.98
CA THR A 101 -14.30 11.38 -16.86
C THR A 101 -13.81 11.95 -15.52
N PRO A 102 -14.70 12.53 -14.70
CA PRO A 102 -14.28 13.34 -13.55
C PRO A 102 -13.80 12.53 -12.33
N TYR A 103 -14.13 11.25 -12.24
CA TYR A 103 -13.86 10.44 -11.06
C TYR A 103 -12.99 9.23 -11.36
N LYS A 104 -12.20 8.81 -10.37
CA LYS A 104 -11.48 7.54 -10.38
C LYS A 104 -12.46 6.39 -10.15
N THR A 105 -12.19 5.25 -10.75
CA THR A 105 -12.97 4.01 -10.60
C THR A 105 -12.36 3.03 -9.60
N ALA A 106 -11.56 3.56 -8.69
CA ALA A 106 -10.85 2.80 -7.66
C ALA A 106 -10.74 3.59 -6.37
N GLY A 107 -10.80 2.91 -5.25
CA GLY A 107 -10.32 3.39 -3.95
C GLY A 107 -8.85 3.07 -3.79
N ALA A 108 -8.08 3.98 -3.17
CA ALA A 108 -6.68 3.73 -2.90
C ALA A 108 -6.22 4.42 -1.62
N VAL A 109 -5.24 3.80 -0.95
CA VAL A 109 -4.54 4.38 0.19
C VAL A 109 -3.03 4.31 -0.02
N HIS A 110 -2.32 5.31 0.50
CA HIS A 110 -0.87 5.38 0.48
C HIS A 110 -0.37 5.70 1.88
N PHE A 111 0.63 4.95 2.30
CA PHE A 111 1.33 5.15 3.56
C PHE A 111 2.75 5.62 3.21
N PRO A 112 2.96 6.92 2.99
CA PRO A 112 4.26 7.46 2.61
C PRO A 112 5.24 7.41 3.77
N HIS A 113 6.52 7.44 3.46
CA HIS A 113 7.55 7.77 4.43
C HIS A 113 7.34 9.20 4.96
N GLU A 114 7.65 9.46 6.24
CA GLU A 114 7.45 10.79 6.86
C GLU A 114 8.27 11.89 6.17
N HIS A 115 9.46 11.57 5.68
CA HIS A 115 10.22 12.44 4.77
C HIS A 115 9.57 12.40 3.38
N ARG A 116 8.54 13.21 3.19
CA ARG A 116 7.72 13.32 1.97
C ARG A 116 8.47 13.97 0.79
N THR A 117 9.73 13.66 0.60
CA THR A 117 10.42 14.00 -0.65
C THR A 117 9.92 13.04 -1.74
N GLY A 118 9.69 13.54 -2.95
CA GLY A 118 8.99 12.82 -4.02
C GLY A 118 9.54 11.45 -4.42
N SER A 119 10.65 11.01 -3.79
CA SER A 119 11.31 9.74 -4.09
C SER A 119 11.45 8.83 -2.86
N ALA A 120 10.78 9.13 -1.74
CA ALA A 120 10.81 8.22 -0.59
C ALA A 120 9.90 7.00 -0.84
N PRO A 121 10.27 5.79 -0.36
CA PRO A 121 9.43 4.62 -0.51
C PRO A 121 8.14 4.72 0.33
N GLY A 122 7.13 3.96 -0.06
CA GLY A 122 5.85 3.90 0.65
C GLY A 122 5.17 2.56 0.45
N PHE A 123 4.13 2.32 1.27
CA PHE A 123 3.20 1.21 1.07
C PHE A 123 1.91 1.73 0.43
N TYR A 124 1.35 0.94 -0.46
CA TYR A 124 0.19 1.31 -1.25
C TYR A 124 -0.82 0.16 -1.32
N LEU A 125 -2.10 0.49 -1.28
CA LEU A 125 -3.19 -0.44 -1.55
C LEU A 125 -4.12 0.15 -2.60
N HIS A 126 -4.42 -0.63 -3.62
CA HIS A 126 -5.36 -0.31 -4.70
C HIS A 126 -6.55 -1.26 -4.65
N LEU A 127 -7.74 -0.71 -4.76
CA LEU A 127 -9.01 -1.43 -4.65
C LEU A 127 -9.92 -1.01 -5.81
N GLU A 128 -9.79 -1.72 -6.92
CA GLU A 128 -10.61 -1.54 -8.12
C GLU A 128 -11.31 -2.85 -8.48
N PRO A 129 -12.55 -2.82 -8.99
CA PRO A 129 -13.21 -4.03 -9.48
C PRO A 129 -12.35 -4.76 -10.51
N GLY A 130 -11.96 -5.99 -10.19
CA GLY A 130 -11.09 -6.84 -11.01
C GLY A 130 -9.58 -6.55 -10.89
N ALA A 131 -9.17 -5.55 -10.09
CA ALA A 131 -7.77 -5.20 -9.90
C ALA A 131 -7.50 -4.73 -8.47
N VAL A 132 -7.32 -5.68 -7.55
CA VAL A 132 -6.93 -5.40 -6.16
C VAL A 132 -5.45 -5.74 -5.97
N TYR A 133 -4.63 -4.79 -5.54
CA TYR A 133 -3.22 -5.06 -5.30
C TYR A 133 -2.62 -4.16 -4.22
N SER A 134 -1.59 -4.65 -3.57
CA SER A 134 -0.69 -3.84 -2.76
C SER A 134 0.61 -3.62 -3.50
N GLY A 135 1.17 -2.43 -3.35
CA GLY A 135 2.49 -2.06 -3.84
C GLY A 135 3.37 -1.53 -2.71
N VAL A 136 4.67 -1.66 -2.89
CA VAL A 136 5.66 -1.11 -1.98
C VAL A 136 6.86 -0.62 -2.78
N GLY A 137 7.52 0.41 -2.29
CA GLY A 137 8.74 0.93 -2.92
C GLY A 137 8.61 2.35 -3.43
N ILE A 138 9.37 2.68 -4.46
CA ILE A 138 9.47 4.03 -5.02
C ILE A 138 8.94 4.01 -6.45
N TRP A 139 7.82 4.67 -6.65
CA TRP A 139 7.17 4.80 -7.94
C TRP A 139 7.44 6.20 -8.53
N HIS A 140 7.90 6.25 -9.79
CA HIS A 140 8.30 7.48 -10.48
C HIS A 140 9.32 8.35 -9.71
N PRO A 141 10.44 7.76 -9.23
CA PRO A 141 11.45 8.52 -8.51
C PRO A 141 12.15 9.53 -9.42
N GLU A 142 12.73 10.55 -8.80
CA GLU A 142 13.65 11.46 -9.47
C GLU A 142 14.96 10.74 -9.84
N THR A 143 15.66 11.23 -10.87
CA THR A 143 16.89 10.61 -11.37
C THR A 143 17.96 10.42 -10.29
N ALA A 144 18.12 11.39 -9.39
CA ALA A 144 19.07 11.29 -8.29
C ALA A 144 18.77 10.11 -7.34
N ALA A 145 17.49 9.85 -7.05
CA ALA A 145 17.08 8.72 -6.21
C ALA A 145 17.32 7.39 -6.94
N ILE A 146 16.99 7.31 -8.23
CA ILE A 146 17.29 6.13 -9.05
C ILE A 146 18.79 5.81 -9.01
N THR A 147 19.64 6.81 -9.19
CA THR A 147 21.09 6.66 -9.16
C THR A 147 21.55 6.10 -7.82
N ARG A 148 21.12 6.67 -6.70
CA ARG A 148 21.48 6.18 -5.36
C ARG A 148 21.08 4.72 -5.14
N VAL A 149 19.90 4.30 -5.60
CA VAL A 149 19.44 2.90 -5.46
C VAL A 149 20.32 1.98 -6.32
N ARG A 150 20.65 2.37 -7.56
CA ARG A 150 21.56 1.60 -8.42
C ARG A 150 22.95 1.47 -7.81
N ASP A 151 23.49 2.57 -7.29
CA ASP A 151 24.80 2.58 -6.63
C ASP A 151 24.82 1.64 -5.42
N ALA A 152 23.73 1.61 -4.63
CA ALA A 152 23.59 0.68 -3.51
C ALA A 152 23.52 -0.78 -3.99
N ILE A 153 22.85 -1.09 -5.11
CA ILE A 153 22.81 -2.44 -5.71
C ILE A 153 24.21 -2.87 -6.17
N VAL A 154 24.96 -1.96 -6.78
CA VAL A 154 26.34 -2.24 -7.23
C VAL A 154 27.29 -2.41 -6.05
N ALA A 155 27.14 -1.61 -5.00
CA ALA A 155 27.97 -1.66 -3.80
C ALA A 155 27.75 -2.94 -2.97
N ASP A 156 26.53 -3.46 -2.92
CA ASP A 156 26.20 -4.68 -2.16
C ASP A 156 25.22 -5.58 -2.94
N PRO A 157 25.70 -6.26 -4.00
CA PRO A 157 24.87 -7.12 -4.84
C PRO A 157 24.33 -8.34 -4.09
N GLU A 158 25.07 -8.87 -3.11
CA GLU A 158 24.61 -10.04 -2.35
C GLU A 158 23.49 -9.67 -1.39
N ARG A 159 23.49 -8.49 -0.78
CA ARG A 159 22.36 -8.01 0.01
C ARG A 159 21.14 -7.86 -0.87
N TRP A 160 21.25 -7.24 -2.05
CA TRP A 160 20.14 -7.11 -2.99
C TRP A 160 19.56 -8.46 -3.41
N LYS A 161 20.43 -9.41 -3.77
CA LYS A 161 20.04 -10.78 -4.09
C LYS A 161 19.31 -11.44 -2.92
N THR A 162 19.89 -11.39 -1.73
CA THR A 162 19.33 -12.03 -0.54
C THR A 162 17.90 -11.54 -0.27
N LEU A 163 17.66 -10.24 -0.28
CA LEU A 163 16.33 -9.68 0.02
C LEU A 163 15.30 -9.97 -1.08
N THR A 164 15.68 -9.91 -2.37
CA THR A 164 14.77 -10.15 -3.51
C THR A 164 14.51 -11.63 -3.77
N THR A 165 15.38 -12.52 -3.29
CA THR A 165 15.23 -13.98 -3.42
C THR A 165 14.74 -14.66 -2.15
N ALA A 166 14.64 -13.95 -1.03
CA ALA A 166 14.14 -14.49 0.24
C ALA A 166 12.78 -15.18 0.06
N ARG A 167 12.61 -16.35 0.67
CA ARG A 167 11.37 -17.14 0.57
C ARG A 167 10.13 -16.33 0.97
N ALA A 168 10.23 -15.56 2.06
CA ALA A 168 9.14 -14.73 2.55
C ALA A 168 8.75 -13.62 1.54
N PHE A 169 9.74 -13.05 0.83
CA PHE A 169 9.52 -12.06 -0.22
C PHE A 169 8.87 -12.72 -1.43
N LYS A 170 9.50 -13.73 -2.02
CA LYS A 170 9.01 -14.41 -3.24
C LYS A 170 7.63 -15.05 -3.08
N ALA A 171 7.27 -15.47 -1.87
CA ALA A 171 5.95 -16.06 -1.60
C ALA A 171 4.81 -15.04 -1.71
N ARG A 172 5.12 -13.72 -1.67
CA ARG A 172 4.11 -12.66 -1.62
C ARG A 172 4.33 -11.53 -2.62
N LEU A 173 5.53 -11.34 -3.12
CA LEU A 173 5.90 -10.15 -3.85
C LEU A 173 6.67 -10.49 -5.12
N THR A 174 6.43 -9.69 -6.15
CA THR A 174 7.21 -9.68 -7.38
C THR A 174 7.79 -8.28 -7.55
N VAL A 175 9.08 -8.19 -7.84
CA VAL A 175 9.70 -6.90 -8.18
C VAL A 175 9.20 -6.44 -9.54
N GLU A 176 8.64 -5.26 -9.59
CA GLU A 176 7.95 -4.69 -10.75
C GLU A 176 8.52 -3.30 -11.07
N GLY A 177 7.97 -2.66 -12.09
CA GLY A 177 8.29 -1.32 -12.47
C GLY A 177 8.82 -1.23 -13.90
N ARG A 178 8.92 0.01 -14.38
CA ARG A 178 9.43 0.29 -15.72
C ARG A 178 10.94 0.10 -15.76
N SER A 179 11.44 -0.24 -16.93
CA SER A 179 12.86 -0.44 -17.15
C SER A 179 13.31 0.20 -18.46
N LEU A 180 14.56 0.61 -18.51
CA LEU A 180 15.24 1.03 -19.73
C LEU A 180 15.52 -0.19 -20.62
N LYS A 181 15.63 0.00 -21.91
CA LYS A 181 16.02 -1.04 -22.85
C LYS A 181 17.50 -1.46 -22.69
N THR A 182 18.34 -0.52 -22.29
CA THR A 182 19.79 -0.70 -22.15
C THR A 182 20.25 -0.30 -20.75
N VAL A 183 21.40 -0.84 -20.36
CA VAL A 183 22.05 -0.46 -19.09
C VAL A 183 22.41 1.02 -19.12
N PRO A 184 22.10 1.80 -18.06
CA PRO A 184 22.46 3.20 -17.99
C PRO A 184 23.98 3.38 -18.05
N ARG A 185 24.42 4.51 -18.61
CA ARG A 185 25.84 4.86 -18.68
C ARG A 185 26.45 4.91 -17.27
N GLY A 186 27.63 4.34 -17.12
CA GLY A 186 28.36 4.29 -15.84
C GLY A 186 28.15 3.03 -15.03
N TYR A 187 27.24 2.13 -15.45
CA TYR A 187 27.00 0.86 -14.78
C TYR A 187 27.55 -0.33 -15.58
N PRO A 188 28.10 -1.37 -14.91
CA PRO A 188 28.66 -2.54 -15.58
C PRO A 188 27.58 -3.37 -16.28
N ARG A 189 27.83 -3.70 -17.55
CA ARG A 189 26.90 -4.50 -18.37
C ARG A 189 26.80 -5.97 -17.93
N GLU A 190 27.83 -6.47 -17.28
CA GLU A 190 27.95 -7.86 -16.83
C GLU A 190 27.62 -8.01 -15.34
N HIS A 191 26.98 -6.99 -14.75
CA HIS A 191 26.57 -7.05 -13.34
C HIS A 191 25.52 -8.15 -13.12
N PRO A 192 25.59 -8.96 -12.04
CA PRO A 192 24.63 -10.05 -11.79
C PRO A 192 23.17 -9.57 -11.67
N HIS A 193 22.96 -8.29 -11.33
CA HIS A 193 21.64 -7.64 -11.23
C HIS A 193 21.45 -6.59 -12.33
N VAL A 194 21.97 -6.83 -13.52
CA VAL A 194 21.89 -5.88 -14.65
C VAL A 194 20.44 -5.48 -15.01
N GLU A 195 19.49 -6.41 -14.89
CA GLU A 195 18.08 -6.12 -15.14
C GLU A 195 17.49 -5.17 -14.09
N ASP A 196 17.94 -5.26 -12.83
CA ASP A 196 17.54 -4.32 -11.79
C ASP A 196 18.19 -2.95 -11.98
N LEU A 197 19.42 -2.89 -12.49
CA LEU A 197 20.07 -1.62 -12.85
C LEU A 197 19.37 -0.88 -14.00
N LYS A 198 18.60 -1.56 -14.84
CA LYS A 198 17.78 -0.92 -15.89
C LYS A 198 16.50 -0.29 -15.33
N ARG A 199 16.04 -0.66 -14.13
CA ARG A 199 14.77 -0.17 -13.58
C ARG A 199 14.76 1.34 -13.44
N THR A 200 13.60 1.93 -13.73
CA THR A 200 13.29 3.35 -13.48
C THR A 200 12.29 3.54 -12.34
N ASP A 201 11.67 2.46 -11.89
CA ASP A 201 10.88 2.36 -10.69
C ASP A 201 11.40 1.17 -9.86
N PHE A 202 11.43 1.31 -8.54
CA PHE A 202 11.82 0.24 -7.63
C PHE A 202 10.62 -0.11 -6.77
N THR A 203 9.72 -0.90 -7.34
CA THR A 203 8.48 -1.33 -6.70
C THR A 203 8.40 -2.85 -6.64
N ALA A 204 7.66 -3.34 -5.66
CA ALA A 204 7.26 -4.73 -5.59
C ALA A 204 5.75 -4.79 -5.27
N GLY A 205 5.06 -5.75 -5.87
CA GLY A 205 3.60 -5.85 -5.79
C GLY A 205 3.11 -7.23 -5.39
N HIS A 206 1.87 -7.26 -4.87
CA HIS A 206 1.09 -8.45 -4.59
C HIS A 206 -0.36 -8.23 -5.01
N THR A 207 -0.91 -9.16 -5.77
CA THR A 207 -2.30 -9.11 -6.22
C THR A 207 -3.19 -9.92 -5.28
N PHE A 208 -4.37 -9.38 -4.98
CA PHE A 208 -5.45 -10.03 -4.24
C PHE A 208 -6.68 -10.18 -5.15
N SER A 209 -7.55 -11.10 -4.82
CA SER A 209 -8.90 -11.13 -5.34
C SER A 209 -9.82 -10.16 -4.58
N GLU A 210 -10.96 -9.77 -5.16
CA GLU A 210 -11.99 -9.01 -4.45
C GLU A 210 -12.54 -9.78 -3.23
N ASN A 211 -12.65 -11.10 -3.33
CA ASN A 211 -13.10 -11.94 -2.23
C ASN A 211 -12.13 -11.88 -1.05
N GLU A 212 -10.82 -11.87 -1.31
CA GLU A 212 -9.82 -11.68 -0.26
C GLU A 212 -9.90 -10.28 0.34
N ALA A 213 -10.14 -9.24 -0.47
CA ALA A 213 -10.32 -7.88 0.02
C ALA A 213 -11.57 -7.74 0.92
N CYS A 214 -12.63 -8.51 0.64
CA CYS A 214 -13.85 -8.56 1.45
C CYS A 214 -13.75 -9.51 2.66
N ALA A 215 -12.66 -10.26 2.79
CA ALA A 215 -12.50 -11.19 3.90
C ALA A 215 -12.12 -10.46 5.20
N PRO A 216 -12.53 -11.00 6.35
CA PRO A 216 -12.28 -10.38 7.65
C PRO A 216 -10.79 -10.31 8.02
N ASP A 217 -9.95 -11.16 7.44
CA ASP A 217 -8.50 -11.20 7.63
C ASP A 217 -7.71 -10.35 6.61
N PHE A 218 -8.39 -9.53 5.80
CA PHE A 218 -7.72 -8.77 4.74
C PHE A 218 -6.65 -7.80 5.27
N LEU A 219 -6.89 -7.14 6.40
CA LEU A 219 -5.87 -6.31 7.03
C LEU A 219 -4.64 -7.14 7.42
N ASP A 220 -4.82 -8.36 7.91
CA ASP A 220 -3.70 -9.27 8.26
C ASP A 220 -2.90 -9.67 7.03
N ARG A 221 -3.58 -9.95 5.90
CA ARG A 221 -2.95 -10.26 4.62
C ARG A 221 -2.14 -9.07 4.10
N PHE A 222 -2.71 -7.87 4.10
CA PHE A 222 -2.03 -6.64 3.69
C PHE A 222 -0.79 -6.38 4.55
N ILE A 223 -0.91 -6.42 5.87
CA ILE A 223 0.21 -6.22 6.79
C ILE A 223 1.27 -7.34 6.65
N GLY A 224 0.83 -8.58 6.41
CA GLY A 224 1.73 -9.68 6.09
C GLY A 224 2.59 -9.42 4.85
N THR A 225 1.99 -8.82 3.81
CA THR A 225 2.70 -8.39 2.60
C THR A 225 3.67 -7.23 2.90
N CYS A 226 3.25 -6.24 3.70
CA CYS A 226 4.13 -5.15 4.13
C CYS A 226 5.34 -5.66 4.94
N ARG A 227 5.13 -6.63 5.83
CA ARG A 227 6.24 -7.27 6.58
C ARG A 227 7.21 -8.03 5.69
N ALA A 228 6.69 -8.77 4.72
CA ALA A 228 7.54 -9.48 3.74
C ALA A 228 8.37 -8.50 2.89
N ALA A 229 7.83 -7.32 2.63
CA ALA A 229 8.49 -6.24 1.89
C ALA A 229 9.46 -5.39 2.74
N ALA A 230 9.44 -5.51 4.07
CA ALA A 230 10.23 -4.66 4.97
C ALA A 230 11.73 -4.65 4.66
N PRO A 231 12.42 -5.79 4.37
CA PRO A 231 13.83 -5.77 4.00
C PRO A 231 14.10 -5.02 2.68
N PHE A 232 13.20 -5.16 1.69
CA PHE A 232 13.27 -4.44 0.42
C PHE A 232 13.08 -2.94 0.64
N THR A 233 12.06 -2.55 1.41
CA THR A 233 11.79 -1.15 1.73
C THR A 233 12.94 -0.53 2.52
N LYS A 234 13.51 -1.28 3.49
CA LYS A 234 14.69 -0.85 4.24
C LYS A 234 15.90 -0.61 3.33
N PHE A 235 16.15 -1.49 2.37
CA PHE A 235 17.23 -1.29 1.40
C PHE A 235 17.05 0.03 0.62
N LEU A 236 15.84 0.32 0.19
CA LEU A 236 15.52 1.56 -0.54
C LEU A 236 15.68 2.80 0.36
N THR A 237 15.24 2.75 1.62
CA THR A 237 15.43 3.86 2.57
C THR A 237 16.91 4.10 2.87
N ASP A 238 17.68 3.03 3.14
CA ASP A 238 19.12 3.10 3.38
C ASP A 238 19.86 3.73 2.18
N ALA A 239 19.53 3.30 0.95
CA ALA A 239 20.11 3.85 -0.27
C ALA A 239 19.85 5.35 -0.46
N LEU A 240 18.72 5.83 0.06
CA LEU A 240 18.36 7.25 0.01
C LEU A 240 18.87 8.05 1.23
N GLY A 241 19.51 7.40 2.19
CA GLY A 241 19.94 8.03 3.45
C GLY A 241 18.78 8.39 4.38
N LEU A 242 17.67 7.64 4.29
CA LEU A 242 16.47 7.83 5.11
C LEU A 242 16.43 6.80 6.25
N PRO A 243 15.85 7.14 7.41
CA PRO A 243 15.66 6.17 8.49
C PRO A 243 14.58 5.12 8.13
N PHE A 244 14.70 3.94 8.79
CA PHE A 244 13.71 2.87 8.63
C PHE A 244 13.26 2.32 9.97
#